data_8129f11be4c865550d735f937fc2772a
#
_entry.id   8129f11be4c865550d735f937fc2772a
#
_cell.length_a   1.000
_cell.length_b   1.000
_cell.length_c   1.000
_cell.angle_alpha   90.00
_cell.angle_beta   90.00
_cell.angle_gamma   90.00
#
_symmetry.space_group_name_H-M   'P 1'
#
loop_
_entity.id
_entity.type
_entity.pdbx_description
1 polymer ?
#
loop_
_entity_poly.entity_id
_entity_poly.type
_entity_poly.pdbx_seq_one_letter_code
_entity_poly.pdbx_strand_id
1 'polypeptide(L)'
;MEPSRPGLTLLATLRLGLFQACLGCLAVIFAGLLNRVMLTELAFPGLLVGGALAFEQFVAPSRVLFGQISDAHPIRGRRRVPYVRLGALLFCGLAVASVPLIFWVGPVLQSGDSVVKGLAVLALCALFACYGLAVSLATTPYLALVIDRTDEVERPRAVGIIWCMLTVGIVVGAIAISLSLRSLNGITDPAVLQPTLVTFMGRVALVVLLLTLVATWRMEAPRTPQPLPSGEPLLSGPSRRDDAITLRQAWSLITSSRQVLVFFLYLILFTLGLFLQDPILESYGAQVFGMPIAATAQLNAFWGVGTLVGLLLAGVWVVPRLGKLPTARLGCQLIVVALALLLLCGLIPRVAVLQVVMVLFGLAAGVATNSALCLML
;
A
#
# COMPACT_ATOMS: atom_id res chain seq x y z
N MET A 1 -22.94 -14.80 28.78
CA MET A 1 -22.56 -13.46 28.32
C MET A 1 -21.06 -13.31 28.54
N GLU A 2 -20.27 -13.38 27.46
CA GLU A 2 -18.84 -13.04 27.56
C GLU A 2 -18.75 -11.55 27.88
N PRO A 3 -17.86 -11.14 28.80
CA PRO A 3 -17.68 -9.73 29.10
C PRO A 3 -17.24 -9.01 27.82
N SER A 4 -18.00 -8.02 27.40
CA SER A 4 -17.68 -7.17 26.25
C SER A 4 -16.25 -6.63 26.43
N ARG A 5 -15.36 -6.96 25.52
CA ARG A 5 -13.99 -6.42 25.52
C ARG A 5 -14.11 -4.89 25.38
N PRO A 6 -13.40 -4.11 26.19
CA PRO A 6 -13.44 -2.66 26.02
C PRO A 6 -12.97 -2.33 24.61
N GLY A 7 -13.84 -1.66 23.85
CA GLY A 7 -13.58 -1.26 22.47
C GLY A 7 -12.32 -0.41 22.35
N LEU A 8 -11.76 -0.33 21.15
CA LEU A 8 -10.58 0.49 20.89
C LEU A 8 -10.91 1.97 21.09
N THR A 9 -10.23 2.64 22.03
CA THR A 9 -10.32 4.10 22.12
C THR A 9 -9.83 4.74 20.82
N LEU A 10 -10.34 5.94 20.49
CA LEU A 10 -9.91 6.67 19.30
C LEU A 10 -8.39 6.82 19.23
N LEU A 11 -7.73 7.11 20.36
CA LEU A 11 -6.27 7.22 20.45
C LEU A 11 -5.57 5.90 20.12
N ALA A 12 -6.11 4.77 20.58
CA ALA A 12 -5.56 3.44 20.27
C ALA A 12 -5.74 3.10 18.78
N THR A 13 -6.87 3.48 18.18
CA THR A 13 -7.11 3.31 16.74
C THR A 13 -6.16 4.16 15.90
N LEU A 14 -5.98 5.43 16.26
CA LEU A 14 -5.02 6.33 15.59
C LEU A 14 -3.59 5.79 15.73
N ARG A 15 -3.20 5.34 16.93
CA ARG A 15 -1.87 4.74 17.16
C ARG A 15 -1.66 3.49 16.31
N LEU A 16 -2.67 2.63 16.21
CA LEU A 16 -2.60 1.44 15.35
C LEU A 16 -2.53 1.85 13.87
N GLY A 17 -3.25 2.90 13.47
CA GLY A 17 -3.23 3.49 12.14
C GLY A 17 -1.86 4.04 11.70
N LEU A 18 -0.94 4.35 12.64
CA LEU A 18 0.42 4.79 12.29
C LEU A 18 1.15 3.77 11.40
N PHE A 19 0.94 2.47 11.62
CA PHE A 19 1.52 1.45 10.74
C PHE A 19 1.01 1.57 9.31
N GLN A 20 -0.29 1.84 9.14
CA GLN A 20 -0.87 2.04 7.82
C GLN A 20 -0.36 3.34 7.16
N ALA A 21 -0.15 4.40 7.94
CA ALA A 21 0.50 5.62 7.45
C ALA A 21 1.94 5.35 6.98
N CYS A 22 2.70 4.50 7.68
CA CYS A 22 4.02 4.07 7.23
C CYS A 22 3.97 3.35 5.88
N LEU A 23 2.98 2.47 5.67
CA LEU A 23 2.79 1.80 4.38
C LEU A 23 2.43 2.79 3.26
N GLY A 24 1.58 3.78 3.53
CA GLY A 24 1.27 4.84 2.57
C GLY A 24 2.50 5.66 2.18
N CYS A 25 3.33 6.02 3.14
CA CYS A 25 4.61 6.72 2.90
C CYS A 25 5.54 5.88 2.00
N LEU A 26 5.70 4.59 2.31
CA LEU A 26 6.54 3.69 1.53
C LEU A 26 5.99 3.44 0.12
N ALA A 27 4.66 3.39 -0.05
CA ALA A 27 4.05 3.22 -1.37
C ALA A 27 4.47 4.34 -2.34
N VAL A 28 4.47 5.60 -1.89
CA VAL A 28 4.94 6.74 -2.71
C VAL A 28 6.44 6.63 -3.02
N ILE A 29 7.23 6.14 -2.08
CA ILE A 29 8.67 5.98 -2.29
C ILE A 29 8.95 4.87 -3.33
N PHE A 30 8.26 3.76 -3.26
CA PHE A 30 8.46 2.64 -4.19
C PHE A 30 7.80 2.86 -5.55
N ALA A 31 6.49 3.10 -5.56
CA ALA A 31 5.75 3.28 -6.82
C ALA A 31 6.04 4.63 -7.49
N GLY A 32 6.39 5.66 -6.72
CA GLY A 32 6.72 6.97 -7.21
C GLY A 32 8.23 7.17 -7.39
N LEU A 33 8.94 7.47 -6.29
CA LEU A 33 10.33 7.91 -6.35
C LEU A 33 11.28 6.90 -7.01
N LEU A 34 11.27 5.62 -6.59
CA LEU A 34 12.18 4.61 -7.16
C LEU A 34 11.84 4.31 -8.61
N ASN A 35 10.55 4.20 -8.93
CA ASN A 35 10.08 4.01 -10.31
C ASN A 35 10.59 5.15 -11.21
N ARG A 36 10.42 6.39 -10.78
CA ARG A 36 10.92 7.55 -11.50
C ARG A 36 12.44 7.51 -11.69
N VAL A 37 13.19 7.24 -10.61
CA VAL A 37 14.67 7.18 -10.68
C VAL A 37 15.11 6.15 -11.70
N MET A 38 14.50 4.97 -11.72
CA MET A 38 14.80 3.93 -12.71
C MET A 38 14.47 4.38 -14.14
N LEU A 39 13.29 4.97 -14.37
CA LEU A 39 12.82 5.34 -15.71
C LEU A 39 13.50 6.60 -16.26
N THR A 40 13.66 7.62 -15.42
CA THR A 40 14.07 8.96 -15.88
C THR A 40 15.56 9.20 -15.69
N GLU A 41 16.09 8.90 -14.49
CA GLU A 41 17.48 9.21 -14.14
C GLU A 41 18.46 8.12 -14.63
N LEU A 42 18.06 6.85 -14.55
CA LEU A 42 18.86 5.70 -14.97
C LEU A 42 18.47 5.16 -16.36
N ALA A 43 17.44 5.71 -16.99
CA ALA A 43 16.95 5.35 -18.33
C ALA A 43 16.71 3.85 -18.52
N PHE A 44 16.16 3.16 -17.52
CA PHE A 44 15.79 1.75 -17.66
C PHE A 44 14.64 1.59 -18.65
N PRO A 45 14.59 0.48 -19.41
CA PRO A 45 13.44 0.17 -20.25
C PRO A 45 12.16 0.10 -19.41
N GLY A 46 11.09 0.77 -19.83
CA GLY A 46 9.82 0.84 -19.08
C GLY A 46 9.21 -0.54 -18.83
N LEU A 47 9.34 -1.48 -19.77
CA LEU A 47 8.91 -2.87 -19.61
C LEU A 47 9.65 -3.58 -18.46
N LEU A 48 10.94 -3.32 -18.31
CA LEU A 48 11.73 -3.87 -17.21
C LEU A 48 11.27 -3.31 -15.85
N VAL A 49 11.10 -2.00 -15.78
CA VAL A 49 10.68 -1.33 -14.52
C VAL A 49 9.28 -1.76 -14.12
N GLY A 50 8.32 -1.70 -15.05
CA GLY A 50 6.95 -2.14 -14.79
C GLY A 50 6.88 -3.64 -14.45
N GLY A 51 7.65 -4.48 -15.15
CA GLY A 51 7.75 -5.91 -14.86
C GLY A 51 8.34 -6.18 -13.47
N ALA A 52 9.44 -5.51 -13.11
CA ALA A 52 10.07 -5.67 -11.80
C ALA A 52 9.14 -5.24 -10.65
N LEU A 53 8.48 -4.08 -10.77
CA LEU A 53 7.50 -3.61 -9.78
C LEU A 53 6.28 -4.54 -9.68
N ALA A 54 5.85 -5.16 -10.78
CA ALA A 54 4.75 -6.10 -10.79
C ALA A 54 5.02 -7.34 -9.91
N PHE A 55 6.30 -7.74 -9.71
CA PHE A 55 6.64 -8.87 -8.84
C PHE A 55 6.19 -8.66 -7.38
N GLU A 56 6.14 -7.43 -6.89
CA GLU A 56 5.54 -7.12 -5.59
C GLU A 56 4.08 -7.58 -5.52
N GLN A 57 3.33 -7.40 -6.60
CA GLN A 57 1.91 -7.78 -6.66
C GLN A 57 1.72 -9.28 -6.96
N PHE A 58 2.59 -9.90 -7.74
CA PHE A 58 2.52 -11.34 -8.02
C PHE A 58 2.65 -12.19 -6.76
N VAL A 59 3.37 -11.72 -5.75
CA VAL A 59 3.50 -12.43 -4.48
C VAL A 59 2.35 -12.15 -3.49
N ALA A 60 1.41 -11.27 -3.83
CA ALA A 60 0.28 -10.91 -2.95
C ALA A 60 -0.57 -12.11 -2.47
N PRO A 61 -0.78 -13.21 -3.25
CA PRO A 61 -1.45 -14.40 -2.75
C PRO A 61 -0.79 -15.04 -1.51
N SER A 62 0.49 -14.78 -1.27
CA SER A 62 1.21 -15.22 -0.06
C SER A 62 0.60 -14.67 1.24
N ARG A 63 -0.22 -13.61 1.17
CA ARG A 63 -0.96 -13.06 2.31
C ARG A 63 -1.79 -14.13 3.02
N VAL A 64 -2.40 -15.05 2.28
CA VAL A 64 -3.18 -16.16 2.84
C VAL A 64 -2.28 -17.07 3.67
N LEU A 65 -1.08 -17.40 3.14
CA LEU A 65 -0.11 -18.25 3.84
C LEU A 65 0.41 -17.56 5.13
N PHE A 66 0.75 -16.29 5.06
CA PHE A 66 1.23 -15.54 6.24
C PHE A 66 0.15 -15.35 7.31
N GLY A 67 -1.12 -15.25 6.91
CA GLY A 67 -2.24 -15.30 7.84
C GLY A 67 -2.26 -16.62 8.62
N GLN A 68 -2.22 -17.74 7.91
CA GLN A 68 -2.21 -19.09 8.51
C GLN A 68 -0.96 -19.34 9.37
N ILE A 69 0.23 -18.94 8.90
CA ILE A 69 1.49 -19.07 9.65
C ILE A 69 1.41 -18.30 10.97
N SER A 70 0.93 -17.06 10.94
CA SER A 70 0.80 -16.24 12.14
C SER A 70 -0.20 -16.80 13.15
N ASP A 71 -1.24 -17.49 12.67
CA ASP A 71 -2.22 -18.16 13.53
C ASP A 71 -1.67 -19.44 14.16
N ALA A 72 -0.91 -20.22 13.36
CA ALA A 72 -0.42 -21.53 13.76
C ALA A 72 0.84 -21.46 14.66
N HIS A 73 1.70 -20.46 14.48
CA HIS A 73 3.00 -20.37 15.13
C HIS A 73 3.16 -19.11 15.98
N PRO A 74 2.65 -19.05 17.21
CA PRO A 74 2.82 -17.89 18.07
C PRO A 74 4.29 -17.73 18.51
N ILE A 75 4.85 -16.54 18.35
CA ILE A 75 6.20 -16.18 18.80
C ILE A 75 6.09 -15.52 20.18
N ARG A 76 6.71 -16.13 21.22
CA ARG A 76 6.64 -15.64 22.62
C ARG A 76 5.21 -15.41 23.12
N GLY A 77 4.28 -16.32 22.78
CA GLY A 77 2.87 -16.24 23.15
C GLY A 77 2.04 -15.19 22.42
N ARG A 78 2.61 -14.50 21.43
CA ARG A 78 1.91 -13.51 20.58
C ARG A 78 1.82 -14.02 19.15
N ARG A 79 0.66 -13.81 18.51
CA ARG A 79 0.39 -14.33 17.15
C ARG A 79 0.57 -13.26 16.06
N ARG A 80 0.35 -11.98 16.38
CA ARG A 80 0.28 -10.90 15.37
C ARG A 80 1.48 -9.97 15.41
N VAL A 81 1.74 -9.35 16.55
CA VAL A 81 2.74 -8.29 16.71
C VAL A 81 4.16 -8.70 16.29
N PRO A 82 4.68 -9.92 16.61
CA PRO A 82 6.01 -10.32 16.19
C PRO A 82 6.16 -10.37 14.66
N TYR A 83 5.15 -10.85 13.95
CA TYR A 83 5.14 -10.94 12.49
C TYR A 83 5.07 -9.56 11.83
N VAL A 84 4.26 -8.64 12.38
CA VAL A 84 4.21 -7.24 11.92
C VAL A 84 5.58 -6.59 12.03
N ARG A 85 6.26 -6.77 13.17
CA ARG A 85 7.60 -6.19 13.40
C ARG A 85 8.67 -6.83 12.55
N LEU A 86 8.64 -8.16 12.38
CA LEU A 86 9.57 -8.88 11.51
C LEU A 86 9.40 -8.45 10.06
N GLY A 87 8.16 -8.41 9.56
CA GLY A 87 7.88 -7.95 8.21
C GLY A 87 8.31 -6.49 8.01
N ALA A 88 8.06 -5.60 9.02
CA ALA A 88 8.51 -4.22 8.97
C ALA A 88 10.04 -4.10 8.89
N LEU A 89 10.78 -4.88 9.66
CA LEU A 89 12.25 -4.91 9.59
C LEU A 89 12.73 -5.36 8.22
N LEU A 90 12.12 -6.42 7.66
CA LEU A 90 12.49 -6.95 6.36
C LEU A 90 12.19 -5.97 5.24
N PHE A 91 10.97 -5.41 5.14
CA PHE A 91 10.65 -4.49 4.06
C PHE A 91 11.44 -3.16 4.18
N CYS A 92 11.73 -2.67 5.38
CA CYS A 92 12.60 -1.51 5.57
C CYS A 92 14.04 -1.79 5.12
N GLY A 93 14.58 -2.96 5.47
CA GLY A 93 15.91 -3.38 5.02
C GLY A 93 16.01 -3.52 3.50
N LEU A 94 15.00 -4.15 2.87
CA LEU A 94 14.91 -4.29 1.42
C LEU A 94 14.70 -2.93 0.73
N ALA A 95 13.95 -2.01 1.35
CA ALA A 95 13.80 -0.66 0.84
C ALA A 95 15.15 0.09 0.77
N VAL A 96 15.97 -0.02 1.81
CA VAL A 96 17.31 0.58 1.78
C VAL A 96 18.21 -0.13 0.77
N ALA A 97 18.15 -1.46 0.68
CA ALA A 97 18.95 -2.26 -0.24
C ALA A 97 18.56 -2.05 -1.72
N SER A 98 17.32 -1.61 -1.98
CA SER A 98 16.86 -1.34 -3.36
C SER A 98 17.68 -0.26 -4.05
N VAL A 99 18.09 0.79 -3.33
CA VAL A 99 18.82 1.92 -3.92
C VAL A 99 20.18 1.47 -4.49
N PRO A 100 21.11 0.88 -3.72
CA PRO A 100 22.38 0.45 -4.31
C PRO A 100 22.19 -0.60 -5.39
N LEU A 101 21.17 -1.45 -5.32
CA LEU A 101 20.91 -2.44 -6.34
C LEU A 101 20.51 -1.80 -7.67
N ILE A 102 19.58 -0.83 -7.69
CA ILE A 102 19.18 -0.18 -8.95
C ILE A 102 20.33 0.59 -9.60
N PHE A 103 21.18 1.23 -8.78
CA PHE A 103 22.37 1.93 -9.30
C PHE A 103 23.46 0.98 -9.80
N TRP A 104 23.54 -0.24 -9.27
CA TRP A 104 24.41 -1.30 -9.82
C TRP A 104 23.84 -1.89 -11.12
N VAL A 105 22.52 -2.09 -11.19
CA VAL A 105 21.86 -2.63 -12.39
C VAL A 105 21.97 -1.68 -13.58
N GLY A 106 21.94 -0.36 -13.38
CA GLY A 106 22.00 0.64 -14.44
C GLY A 106 23.16 0.46 -15.41
N PRO A 107 24.43 0.53 -14.97
CA PRO A 107 25.60 0.30 -15.80
C PRO A 107 25.65 -1.11 -16.41
N VAL A 108 25.18 -2.13 -15.66
CA VAL A 108 25.15 -3.52 -16.15
C VAL A 108 24.21 -3.67 -17.34
N LEU A 109 23.07 -3.01 -17.35
CA LEU A 109 22.15 -3.04 -18.51
C LEU A 109 22.76 -2.43 -19.78
N GLN A 110 23.71 -1.51 -19.63
CA GLN A 110 24.44 -0.89 -20.74
C GLN A 110 25.65 -1.74 -21.20
N SER A 111 26.09 -2.71 -20.37
CA SER A 111 27.20 -3.62 -20.73
C SER A 111 26.81 -4.54 -21.87
N GLY A 112 27.80 -5.12 -22.56
CA GLY A 112 27.59 -6.06 -23.71
C GLY A 112 27.14 -7.45 -23.28
N ASP A 113 27.40 -7.89 -22.04
CA ASP A 113 27.25 -9.27 -21.61
C ASP A 113 25.78 -9.60 -21.27
N SER A 114 25.17 -10.47 -22.07
CA SER A 114 23.76 -10.88 -21.91
C SER A 114 23.50 -11.69 -20.65
N VAL A 115 24.46 -12.48 -20.16
CA VAL A 115 24.31 -13.31 -18.95
C VAL A 115 24.27 -12.42 -17.73
N VAL A 116 25.19 -11.44 -17.64
CA VAL A 116 25.24 -10.50 -16.52
C VAL A 116 23.98 -9.62 -16.49
N LYS A 117 23.49 -9.19 -17.67
CA LYS A 117 22.19 -8.49 -17.77
C LYS A 117 21.05 -9.33 -17.23
N GLY A 118 20.97 -10.61 -17.63
CA GLY A 118 19.92 -11.51 -17.14
C GLY A 118 19.96 -11.68 -15.62
N LEU A 119 21.14 -11.84 -15.03
CA LEU A 119 21.32 -11.93 -13.57
C LEU A 119 20.93 -10.63 -12.85
N ALA A 120 21.27 -9.47 -13.41
CA ALA A 120 20.91 -8.18 -12.83
C ALA A 120 19.39 -7.96 -12.83
N VAL A 121 18.71 -8.31 -13.94
CA VAL A 121 17.24 -8.27 -14.02
C VAL A 121 16.61 -9.22 -13.02
N LEU A 122 17.13 -10.45 -12.91
CA LEU A 122 16.65 -11.43 -11.93
C LEU A 122 16.81 -10.92 -10.50
N ALA A 123 17.94 -10.33 -10.16
CA ALA A 123 18.20 -9.76 -8.85
C ALA A 123 17.22 -8.61 -8.52
N LEU A 124 16.92 -7.75 -9.50
CA LEU A 124 15.94 -6.68 -9.37
C LEU A 124 14.53 -7.23 -9.13
N CYS A 125 14.08 -8.18 -9.93
CA CYS A 125 12.78 -8.84 -9.77
C CYS A 125 12.69 -9.58 -8.42
N ALA A 126 13.75 -10.27 -8.01
CA ALA A 126 13.81 -10.97 -6.74
C ALA A 126 13.73 -10.00 -5.54
N LEU A 127 14.39 -8.84 -5.62
CA LEU A 127 14.30 -7.83 -4.56
C LEU A 127 12.86 -7.31 -4.41
N PHE A 128 12.17 -6.97 -5.50
CA PHE A 128 10.78 -6.51 -5.42
C PHE A 128 9.82 -7.62 -4.97
N ALA A 129 10.04 -8.87 -5.39
CA ALA A 129 9.30 -10.02 -4.88
C ALA A 129 9.50 -10.20 -3.36
N CYS A 130 10.75 -10.16 -2.88
CA CYS A 130 11.06 -10.24 -1.45
C CYS A 130 10.46 -9.07 -0.66
N TYR A 131 10.47 -7.86 -1.24
CA TYR A 131 9.81 -6.70 -0.64
C TYR A 131 8.29 -6.93 -0.50
N GLY A 132 7.61 -7.38 -1.55
CA GLY A 132 6.19 -7.72 -1.52
C GLY A 132 5.86 -8.82 -0.51
N LEU A 133 6.73 -9.86 -0.40
CA LEU A 133 6.59 -10.90 0.63
C LEU A 133 6.72 -10.31 2.05
N ALA A 134 7.69 -9.44 2.28
CA ALA A 134 7.89 -8.78 3.57
C ALA A 134 6.72 -7.86 3.94
N VAL A 135 6.19 -7.10 2.98
CA VAL A 135 4.96 -6.30 3.15
C VAL A 135 3.78 -7.20 3.47
N SER A 136 3.60 -8.32 2.76
CA SER A 136 2.52 -9.29 3.00
C SER A 136 2.62 -9.93 4.37
N LEU A 137 3.83 -10.27 4.83
CA LEU A 137 4.14 -10.80 6.16
C LEU A 137 3.75 -9.82 7.28
N ALA A 138 3.87 -8.51 7.05
CA ALA A 138 3.49 -7.49 8.03
C ALA A 138 2.00 -7.16 7.97
N THR A 139 1.46 -6.93 6.78
CA THR A 139 0.10 -6.39 6.59
C THR A 139 -1.00 -7.38 6.96
N THR A 140 -0.84 -8.66 6.67
CA THR A 140 -1.87 -9.66 6.97
C THR A 140 -2.07 -9.85 8.48
N PRO A 141 -1.02 -10.10 9.29
CA PRO A 141 -1.19 -10.17 10.74
C PRO A 141 -1.63 -8.84 11.35
N TYR A 142 -1.25 -7.70 10.74
CA TYR A 142 -1.72 -6.39 11.18
C TYR A 142 -3.23 -6.22 11.01
N LEU A 143 -3.79 -6.54 9.83
CA LEU A 143 -5.23 -6.48 9.61
C LEU A 143 -6.00 -7.43 10.54
N ALA A 144 -5.45 -8.62 10.76
CA ALA A 144 -6.00 -9.57 11.73
C ALA A 144 -5.96 -8.98 13.17
N LEU A 145 -4.87 -8.27 13.54
CA LEU A 145 -4.77 -7.58 14.84
C LEU A 145 -5.85 -6.51 14.99
N VAL A 146 -6.15 -5.76 13.93
CA VAL A 146 -7.25 -4.76 13.92
C VAL A 146 -8.59 -5.46 14.20
N ILE A 147 -8.88 -6.56 13.50
CA ILE A 147 -10.10 -7.33 13.69
C ILE A 147 -10.19 -7.93 15.11
N ASP A 148 -9.08 -8.49 15.61
CA ASP A 148 -9.00 -9.08 16.95
C ASP A 148 -9.23 -8.05 18.09
N ARG A 149 -9.06 -6.75 17.80
CA ARG A 149 -9.14 -5.66 18.76
C ARG A 149 -10.38 -4.77 18.59
N THR A 150 -11.20 -5.00 17.57
CA THR A 150 -12.42 -4.23 17.30
C THR A 150 -13.65 -5.12 17.40
N ASP A 151 -14.70 -4.63 18.06
CA ASP A 151 -16.02 -5.26 18.03
C ASP A 151 -16.70 -5.01 16.68
N GLU A 152 -17.69 -5.82 16.32
CA GLU A 152 -18.39 -5.72 15.02
C GLU A 152 -18.99 -4.33 14.76
N VAL A 153 -19.49 -3.68 15.80
CA VAL A 153 -20.09 -2.33 15.71
C VAL A 153 -19.04 -1.25 15.48
N GLU A 154 -17.86 -1.36 16.09
CA GLU A 154 -16.79 -0.37 16.00
C GLU A 154 -15.84 -0.59 14.80
N ARG A 155 -15.83 -1.81 14.26
CA ARG A 155 -14.92 -2.22 13.18
C ARG A 155 -14.97 -1.30 11.95
N PRO A 156 -16.14 -0.91 11.40
CA PRO A 156 -16.20 -0.04 10.23
C PRO A 156 -15.54 1.32 10.49
N ARG A 157 -15.75 1.89 11.69
CA ARG A 157 -15.13 3.16 12.09
C ARG A 157 -13.60 3.03 12.21
N ALA A 158 -13.13 1.98 12.86
CA ALA A 158 -11.70 1.73 13.04
C ALA A 158 -11.00 1.52 11.69
N VAL A 159 -11.59 0.71 10.80
CA VAL A 159 -11.08 0.49 9.45
C VAL A 159 -11.05 1.81 8.67
N GLY A 160 -12.12 2.60 8.71
CA GLY A 160 -12.16 3.91 8.05
C GLY A 160 -11.04 4.84 8.49
N ILE A 161 -10.78 4.96 9.80
CA ILE A 161 -9.68 5.77 10.35
C ILE A 161 -8.32 5.24 9.86
N ILE A 162 -8.12 3.92 9.88
CA ILE A 162 -6.87 3.28 9.46
C ILE A 162 -6.59 3.54 7.97
N TRP A 163 -7.60 3.48 7.10
CA TRP A 163 -7.46 3.82 5.68
C TRP A 163 -7.22 5.33 5.45
N CYS A 164 -7.85 6.20 6.22
CA CYS A 164 -7.50 7.63 6.20
C CYS A 164 -6.02 7.85 6.59
N MET A 165 -5.51 7.11 7.58
CA MET A 165 -4.09 7.18 7.96
C MET A 165 -3.15 6.72 6.85
N LEU A 166 -3.54 5.73 6.02
CA LEU A 166 -2.79 5.36 4.81
C LEU A 166 -2.62 6.58 3.89
N THR A 167 -3.72 7.28 3.59
CA THR A 167 -3.70 8.45 2.70
C THR A 167 -2.90 9.61 3.30
N VAL A 168 -3.00 9.82 4.62
CA VAL A 168 -2.13 10.77 5.33
C VAL A 168 -0.66 10.40 5.16
N GLY A 169 -0.33 9.11 5.24
CA GLY A 169 1.02 8.60 5.01
C GLY A 169 1.53 8.89 3.59
N ILE A 170 0.69 8.73 2.57
CA ILE A 170 1.01 9.09 1.18
C ILE A 170 1.37 10.59 1.08
N VAL A 171 0.53 11.46 1.64
CA VAL A 171 0.77 12.91 1.62
C VAL A 171 2.06 13.28 2.36
N VAL A 172 2.25 12.73 3.57
CA VAL A 172 3.47 12.97 4.37
C VAL A 172 4.71 12.45 3.65
N GLY A 173 4.64 11.27 3.04
CA GLY A 173 5.73 10.70 2.24
C GLY A 173 6.12 11.59 1.06
N ALA A 174 5.12 12.06 0.31
CA ALA A 174 5.34 12.97 -0.81
C ALA A 174 5.97 14.30 -0.39
N ILE A 175 5.51 14.87 0.74
CA ILE A 175 6.11 16.09 1.32
C ILE A 175 7.55 15.81 1.78
N ALA A 176 7.79 14.68 2.44
CA ALA A 176 9.13 14.30 2.90
C ALA A 176 10.12 14.17 1.74
N ILE A 177 9.72 13.53 0.63
CA ILE A 177 10.50 13.45 -0.61
C ILE A 177 10.78 14.85 -1.14
N SER A 178 9.73 15.67 -1.27
CA SER A 178 9.83 17.02 -1.82
C SER A 178 10.81 17.91 -1.02
N LEU A 179 10.75 17.87 0.30
CA LEU A 179 11.61 18.68 1.17
C LEU A 179 13.04 18.13 1.23
N SER A 180 13.21 16.80 1.35
CA SER A 180 14.51 16.18 1.55
C SER A 180 15.34 16.14 0.26
N LEU A 181 14.71 16.06 -0.91
CA LEU A 181 15.40 15.92 -2.19
C LEU A 181 15.44 17.20 -3.01
N ARG A 182 15.07 18.36 -2.43
CA ARG A 182 15.21 19.66 -3.09
C ARG A 182 16.64 19.97 -3.55
N SER A 183 17.62 19.54 -2.79
CA SER A 183 19.04 19.72 -3.10
C SER A 183 19.49 18.95 -4.37
N LEU A 184 18.71 17.97 -4.80
CA LEU A 184 18.97 17.18 -6.00
C LEU A 184 18.33 17.75 -7.27
N ASN A 185 17.65 18.89 -7.18
CA ASN A 185 17.02 19.51 -8.35
C ASN A 185 18.09 19.87 -9.41
N GLY A 186 17.99 19.22 -10.59
CA GLY A 186 18.94 19.42 -11.69
C GLY A 186 20.24 18.58 -11.59
N ILE A 187 20.40 17.74 -10.57
CA ILE A 187 21.55 16.84 -10.43
C ILE A 187 21.13 15.45 -10.94
N THR A 188 21.78 15.01 -12.01
CA THR A 188 21.58 13.65 -12.57
C THR A 188 22.79 12.75 -12.35
N ASP A 189 23.87 13.27 -11.72
CA ASP A 189 25.08 12.50 -11.45
C ASP A 189 24.80 11.38 -10.46
N PRO A 190 24.97 10.10 -10.87
CA PRO A 190 24.78 8.93 -10.01
C PRO A 190 25.64 8.95 -8.74
N ALA A 191 26.85 9.56 -8.80
CA ALA A 191 27.77 9.65 -7.67
C ALA A 191 27.22 10.50 -6.51
N VAL A 192 26.36 11.49 -6.82
CA VAL A 192 25.69 12.35 -5.82
C VAL A 192 24.30 11.80 -5.48
N LEU A 193 23.58 11.29 -6.48
CA LEU A 193 22.21 10.84 -6.36
C LEU A 193 22.10 9.58 -5.46
N GLN A 194 22.96 8.59 -5.69
CA GLN A 194 22.92 7.33 -4.93
C GLN A 194 23.10 7.52 -3.41
N PRO A 195 24.16 8.16 -2.89
CA PRO A 195 24.35 8.31 -1.45
C PRO A 195 23.27 9.16 -0.79
N THR A 196 22.73 10.16 -1.50
CA THR A 196 21.64 10.98 -0.99
C THR A 196 20.35 10.16 -0.85
N LEU A 197 20.02 9.33 -1.86
CA LEU A 197 18.86 8.44 -1.81
C LEU A 197 19.01 7.34 -0.75
N VAL A 198 20.21 6.75 -0.58
CA VAL A 198 20.47 5.77 0.49
C VAL A 198 20.26 6.42 1.87
N THR A 199 20.78 7.62 2.07
CA THR A 199 20.62 8.35 3.33
C THR A 199 19.17 8.71 3.60
N PHE A 200 18.43 9.17 2.59
CA PHE A 200 17.01 9.45 2.67
C PHE A 200 16.21 8.18 3.03
N MET A 201 16.45 7.09 2.28
CA MET A 201 15.77 5.82 2.50
C MET A 201 16.07 5.24 3.90
N GLY A 202 17.31 5.35 4.36
CA GLY A 202 17.71 4.92 5.71
C GLY A 202 16.98 5.70 6.81
N ARG A 203 16.83 7.02 6.65
CA ARG A 203 16.04 7.86 7.59
C ARG A 203 14.57 7.47 7.58
N VAL A 204 13.97 7.27 6.42
CA VAL A 204 12.58 6.82 6.29
C VAL A 204 12.40 5.45 6.93
N ALA A 205 13.29 4.49 6.64
CA ALA A 205 13.24 3.15 7.23
C ALA A 205 13.31 3.20 8.76
N LEU A 206 14.19 4.02 9.34
CA LEU A 206 14.28 4.21 10.78
C LEU A 206 12.98 4.76 11.38
N VAL A 207 12.42 5.80 10.78
CA VAL A 207 11.15 6.40 11.23
C VAL A 207 10.01 5.39 11.15
N VAL A 208 9.92 4.65 10.05
CA VAL A 208 8.91 3.59 9.84
C VAL A 208 9.02 2.50 10.90
N LEU A 209 10.23 2.04 11.21
CA LEU A 209 10.47 1.04 12.27
C LEU A 209 10.05 1.57 13.65
N LEU A 210 10.44 2.79 14.00
CA LEU A 210 10.06 3.41 15.28
C LEU A 210 8.53 3.57 15.39
N LEU A 211 7.88 4.08 14.34
CA LEU A 211 6.41 4.22 14.33
C LEU A 211 5.70 2.88 14.38
N THR A 212 6.24 1.83 13.72
CA THR A 212 5.70 0.47 13.80
C THR A 212 5.81 -0.09 15.22
N LEU A 213 6.92 0.17 15.92
CA LEU A 213 7.07 -0.22 17.32
C LEU A 213 6.06 0.50 18.21
N VAL A 214 5.85 1.80 18.00
CA VAL A 214 4.83 2.59 18.73
C VAL A 214 3.42 2.07 18.42
N ALA A 215 3.11 1.85 17.14
CA ALA A 215 1.81 1.34 16.70
C ALA A 215 1.45 0.00 17.35
N THR A 216 2.43 -0.89 17.46
CA THR A 216 2.24 -2.25 17.98
C THR A 216 2.52 -2.40 19.49
N TRP A 217 2.88 -1.31 20.18
CA TRP A 217 3.22 -1.35 21.60
C TRP A 217 2.02 -1.75 22.45
N ARG A 218 2.13 -2.86 23.20
CA ARG A 218 1.06 -3.40 24.07
C ARG A 218 -0.29 -3.61 23.36
N MET A 219 -0.30 -3.79 22.05
CA MET A 219 -1.53 -4.07 21.30
C MET A 219 -1.94 -5.54 21.37
N GLU A 220 -1.05 -6.43 21.76
CA GLU A 220 -1.34 -7.86 21.91
C GLU A 220 -0.82 -8.34 23.27
N ALA A 221 -1.72 -8.89 24.10
CA ALA A 221 -1.34 -9.53 25.35
C ALA A 221 -0.82 -10.96 25.05
N PRO A 222 0.23 -11.44 25.75
CA PRO A 222 0.62 -12.85 25.68
C PRO A 222 -0.56 -13.71 26.13
N ARG A 223 -0.97 -14.67 25.31
CA ARG A 223 -1.92 -15.71 25.75
C ARG A 223 -1.18 -16.70 26.62
N THR A 224 -1.53 -16.79 27.89
CA THR A 224 -1.18 -17.93 28.72
C THR A 224 -1.87 -19.16 28.11
N PRO A 225 -1.16 -20.29 27.95
CA PRO A 225 -1.82 -21.55 27.62
C PRO A 225 -2.91 -21.80 28.66
N GLN A 226 -4.18 -21.81 28.28
CA GLN A 226 -5.22 -22.29 29.17
C GLN A 226 -4.93 -23.76 29.45
N PRO A 227 -4.83 -24.19 30.73
CA PRO A 227 -4.83 -25.60 31.05
C PRO A 227 -6.10 -26.22 30.46
N LEU A 228 -5.96 -27.27 29.67
CA LEU A 228 -7.09 -28.07 29.21
C LEU A 228 -7.92 -28.49 30.42
N PRO A 229 -9.25 -28.34 30.39
CA PRO A 229 -10.09 -28.94 31.41
C PRO A 229 -9.77 -30.42 31.48
N SER A 230 -9.31 -30.85 32.65
CA SER A 230 -9.00 -32.24 32.94
C SER A 230 -10.26 -33.07 32.80
N GLY A 231 -10.44 -33.76 31.69
CA GLY A 231 -11.54 -34.70 31.50
C GLY A 231 -12.03 -34.96 30.08
N GLU A 232 -11.57 -34.28 29.05
CA GLU A 232 -11.94 -34.67 27.69
C GLU A 232 -10.87 -35.54 27.03
N PRO A 233 -11.28 -36.65 26.34
CA PRO A 233 -10.35 -37.55 25.67
C PRO A 233 -9.53 -36.80 24.59
N LEU A 234 -8.23 -37.10 24.51
CA LEU A 234 -7.24 -36.60 23.54
C LEU A 234 -7.57 -36.91 22.05
N LEU A 235 -8.82 -36.78 21.61
CA LEU A 235 -9.22 -37.01 20.20
C LEU A 235 -9.33 -35.71 19.39
N SER A 236 -9.06 -34.55 19.99
CA SER A 236 -8.95 -33.29 19.25
C SER A 236 -7.49 -32.94 19.12
N GLY A 237 -6.83 -33.40 18.07
CA GLY A 237 -5.64 -32.77 17.53
C GLY A 237 -5.84 -31.26 17.37
N PRO A 238 -4.78 -30.46 17.12
CA PRO A 238 -4.91 -29.01 17.02
C PRO A 238 -6.10 -28.72 16.13
N SER A 239 -7.11 -28.06 16.69
CA SER A 239 -8.35 -27.72 16.00
C SER A 239 -7.97 -27.09 14.66
N ARG A 240 -7.87 -27.92 13.63
CA ARG A 240 -7.98 -27.47 12.25
C ARG A 240 -9.33 -26.79 12.23
N ARG A 241 -9.34 -25.46 12.24
CA ARG A 241 -10.52 -24.76 11.80
C ARG A 241 -10.78 -25.28 10.40
N ASP A 242 -11.80 -26.10 10.27
CA ASP A 242 -12.34 -26.55 8.98
C ASP A 242 -12.85 -25.37 8.12
N ASP A 243 -12.72 -24.15 8.63
CA ASP A 243 -13.05 -22.88 8.00
C ASP A 243 -11.94 -22.31 7.10
N ALA A 244 -10.85 -23.03 6.84
CA ALA A 244 -9.87 -22.61 5.85
C ALA A 244 -10.50 -22.69 4.45
N ILE A 245 -11.18 -21.63 4.03
CA ILE A 245 -11.77 -21.52 2.69
C ILE A 245 -10.63 -21.68 1.67
N THR A 246 -10.65 -22.79 0.95
CA THR A 246 -9.68 -23.02 -0.13
C THR A 246 -9.96 -22.05 -1.29
N LEU A 247 -8.92 -21.72 -2.08
CA LEU A 247 -9.09 -20.87 -3.28
C LEU A 247 -10.21 -21.39 -4.20
N ARG A 248 -10.38 -22.69 -4.30
CA ARG A 248 -11.46 -23.33 -5.07
C ARG A 248 -12.84 -23.06 -4.47
N GLN A 249 -12.98 -23.11 -3.15
CA GLN A 249 -14.23 -22.75 -2.47
C GLN A 249 -14.55 -21.28 -2.59
N ALA A 250 -13.53 -20.40 -2.45
CA ALA A 250 -13.68 -18.96 -2.66
C ALA A 250 -14.14 -18.65 -4.11
N TRP A 251 -13.54 -19.30 -5.10
CA TRP A 251 -13.96 -19.18 -6.50
C TRP A 251 -15.39 -19.66 -6.75
N SER A 252 -15.74 -20.81 -6.20
CA SER A 252 -17.10 -21.34 -6.25
C SER A 252 -18.11 -20.38 -5.61
N LEU A 253 -17.75 -19.71 -4.50
CA LEU A 253 -18.60 -18.74 -3.84
C LEU A 253 -18.82 -17.47 -4.71
N ILE A 254 -17.75 -16.96 -5.34
CA ILE A 254 -17.82 -15.81 -6.24
C ILE A 254 -18.70 -16.12 -7.47
N THR A 255 -18.60 -17.32 -8.01
CA THR A 255 -19.37 -17.73 -9.20
C THR A 255 -20.77 -18.23 -8.88
N SER A 256 -21.11 -18.48 -7.62
CA SER A 256 -22.43 -18.99 -7.20
C SER A 256 -23.58 -18.00 -7.41
N SER A 257 -23.29 -16.69 -7.43
CA SER A 257 -24.30 -15.64 -7.61
C SER A 257 -23.83 -14.62 -8.64
N ARG A 258 -24.72 -14.32 -9.61
CA ARG A 258 -24.47 -13.28 -10.62
C ARG A 258 -24.20 -11.91 -9.99
N GLN A 259 -24.85 -11.58 -8.89
CA GLN A 259 -24.63 -10.30 -8.18
C GLN A 259 -23.23 -10.22 -7.59
N VAL A 260 -22.77 -11.31 -6.94
CA VAL A 260 -21.42 -11.38 -6.37
C VAL A 260 -20.36 -11.30 -7.48
N LEU A 261 -20.56 -12.00 -8.59
CA LEU A 261 -19.64 -11.93 -9.73
C LEU A 261 -19.56 -10.52 -10.33
N VAL A 262 -20.70 -9.86 -10.55
CA VAL A 262 -20.74 -8.47 -11.06
C VAL A 262 -20.05 -7.52 -10.11
N PHE A 263 -20.27 -7.66 -8.80
CA PHE A 263 -19.60 -6.82 -7.81
C PHE A 263 -18.10 -7.09 -7.76
N PHE A 264 -17.67 -8.33 -7.87
CA PHE A 264 -16.25 -8.68 -7.94
C PHE A 264 -15.56 -8.09 -9.18
N LEU A 265 -16.19 -8.21 -10.35
CA LEU A 265 -15.70 -7.57 -11.59
C LEU A 265 -15.66 -6.04 -11.47
N TYR A 266 -16.68 -5.44 -10.85
CA TYR A 266 -16.67 -4.01 -10.55
C TYR A 266 -15.45 -3.62 -9.72
N LEU A 267 -15.13 -4.36 -8.65
CA LEU A 267 -13.98 -4.08 -7.80
C LEU A 267 -12.64 -4.21 -8.55
N ILE A 268 -12.51 -5.22 -9.41
CA ILE A 268 -11.30 -5.39 -10.25
C ILE A 268 -11.14 -4.20 -11.19
N LEU A 269 -12.18 -3.87 -11.98
CA LEU A 269 -12.13 -2.79 -12.94
C LEU A 269 -11.94 -1.42 -12.28
N PHE A 270 -12.58 -1.21 -11.13
CA PHE A 270 -12.43 -0.02 -10.32
C PHE A 270 -10.98 0.15 -9.83
N THR A 271 -10.39 -0.92 -9.26
CA THR A 271 -9.02 -0.91 -8.77
C THR A 271 -8.02 -0.68 -9.89
N LEU A 272 -8.19 -1.36 -11.02
CA LEU A 272 -7.37 -1.13 -12.22
C LEU A 272 -7.46 0.32 -12.69
N GLY A 273 -8.67 0.86 -12.86
CA GLY A 273 -8.86 2.24 -13.31
C GLY A 273 -8.28 3.27 -12.36
N LEU A 274 -8.30 2.99 -11.05
CA LEU A 274 -7.78 3.89 -10.03
C LEU A 274 -6.26 3.90 -9.96
N PHE A 275 -5.61 2.73 -10.07
CA PHE A 275 -4.17 2.59 -9.81
C PHE A 275 -3.31 2.41 -11.07
N LEU A 276 -3.92 2.22 -12.25
CA LEU A 276 -3.18 2.03 -13.51
C LEU A 276 -2.23 3.19 -13.85
N GLN A 277 -2.58 4.41 -13.46
CA GLN A 277 -1.78 5.60 -13.70
C GLN A 277 -0.61 5.79 -12.71
N ASP A 278 -0.64 5.16 -11.53
CA ASP A 278 0.36 5.37 -10.48
C ASP A 278 1.80 5.14 -10.95
N PRO A 279 2.13 4.05 -11.68
CA PRO A 279 3.50 3.81 -12.12
C PRO A 279 4.01 4.82 -13.16
N ILE A 280 3.10 5.55 -13.80
CA ILE A 280 3.43 6.45 -14.92
C ILE A 280 3.47 7.92 -14.45
N LEU A 281 2.71 8.27 -13.42
CA LEU A 281 2.43 9.65 -13.03
C LEU A 281 3.69 10.50 -12.78
N GLU A 282 4.63 10.01 -11.98
CA GLU A 282 5.85 10.78 -11.68
C GLU A 282 6.77 10.91 -12.88
N SER A 283 6.87 9.86 -13.69
CA SER A 283 7.63 9.87 -14.95
C SER A 283 6.99 10.79 -15.99
N TYR A 284 5.65 10.82 -16.06
CA TYR A 284 4.88 11.74 -16.90
C TYR A 284 5.15 13.21 -16.51
N GLY A 285 5.11 13.52 -15.21
CA GLY A 285 5.49 14.83 -14.69
C GLY A 285 6.92 15.23 -15.05
N ALA A 286 7.86 14.28 -15.00
CA ALA A 286 9.25 14.54 -15.36
C ALA A 286 9.46 14.74 -16.87
N GLN A 287 8.93 13.84 -17.70
CA GLN A 287 9.21 13.80 -19.14
C GLN A 287 8.40 14.83 -19.93
N VAL A 288 7.13 15.07 -19.57
CA VAL A 288 6.24 15.98 -20.31
C VAL A 288 6.31 17.40 -19.76
N PHE A 289 6.41 17.55 -18.44
CA PHE A 289 6.39 18.87 -17.78
C PHE A 289 7.77 19.35 -17.31
N GLY A 290 8.83 18.54 -17.47
CA GLY A 290 10.18 18.91 -17.04
C GLY A 290 10.32 19.08 -15.52
N MET A 291 9.46 18.43 -14.72
CA MET A 291 9.42 18.61 -13.27
C MET A 291 10.60 17.89 -12.59
N PRO A 292 11.31 18.54 -11.63
CA PRO A 292 12.34 17.91 -10.83
C PRO A 292 11.75 16.88 -9.86
N ILE A 293 12.59 15.98 -9.28
CA ILE A 293 12.17 14.89 -8.39
C ILE A 293 11.29 15.38 -7.23
N ALA A 294 11.70 16.49 -6.60
CA ALA A 294 10.94 17.06 -5.48
C ALA A 294 9.55 17.55 -5.89
N ALA A 295 9.40 18.05 -7.12
CA ALA A 295 8.12 18.57 -7.60
C ALA A 295 7.18 17.45 -8.10
N THR A 296 7.70 16.39 -8.73
CA THR A 296 6.84 15.25 -9.14
C THR A 296 6.28 14.50 -7.94
N ALA A 297 7.06 14.34 -6.87
CA ALA A 297 6.56 13.74 -5.64
C ALA A 297 5.38 14.52 -5.02
N GLN A 298 5.32 15.84 -5.20
CA GLN A 298 4.18 16.66 -4.75
C GLN A 298 2.86 16.29 -5.45
N LEU A 299 2.89 15.71 -6.66
CA LEU A 299 1.68 15.26 -7.35
C LEU A 299 0.90 14.25 -6.51
N ASN A 300 1.62 13.33 -5.84
CA ASN A 300 1.01 12.38 -4.91
C ASN A 300 0.40 13.07 -3.67
N ALA A 301 1.00 14.18 -3.21
CA ALA A 301 0.41 14.98 -2.12
C ALA A 301 -0.90 15.64 -2.57
N PHE A 302 -0.94 16.26 -3.74
CA PHE A 302 -2.17 16.86 -4.30
C PHE A 302 -3.27 15.82 -4.49
N TRP A 303 -2.92 14.65 -5.06
CA TRP A 303 -3.84 13.53 -5.17
C TRP A 303 -4.35 13.07 -3.79
N GLY A 304 -3.46 12.90 -2.82
CA GLY A 304 -3.80 12.46 -1.46
C GLY A 304 -4.72 13.44 -0.73
N VAL A 305 -4.47 14.76 -0.83
CA VAL A 305 -5.34 15.80 -0.26
C VAL A 305 -6.72 15.74 -0.92
N GLY A 306 -6.78 15.65 -2.26
CA GLY A 306 -8.04 15.47 -2.98
C GLY A 306 -8.79 14.23 -2.51
N THR A 307 -8.10 13.11 -2.33
CA THR A 307 -8.68 11.84 -1.87
C THR A 307 -9.25 11.95 -0.46
N LEU A 308 -8.55 12.60 0.47
CA LEU A 308 -9.07 12.84 1.83
C LEU A 308 -10.34 13.68 1.80
N VAL A 309 -10.35 14.77 1.04
CA VAL A 309 -11.54 15.62 0.88
C VAL A 309 -12.69 14.82 0.25
N GLY A 310 -12.41 14.05 -0.79
CA GLY A 310 -13.40 13.20 -1.47
C GLY A 310 -13.99 12.12 -0.56
N LEU A 311 -13.17 11.47 0.24
CA LEU A 311 -13.61 10.48 1.25
C LEU A 311 -14.55 11.11 2.28
N LEU A 312 -14.21 12.30 2.80
CA LEU A 312 -15.02 13.02 3.79
C LEU A 312 -16.34 13.49 3.18
N LEU A 313 -16.29 14.13 2.01
CA LEU A 313 -17.49 14.61 1.31
C LEU A 313 -18.44 13.46 0.98
N ALA A 314 -17.89 12.35 0.47
CA ALA A 314 -18.69 11.16 0.15
C ALA A 314 -19.34 10.56 1.39
N GLY A 315 -18.58 10.39 2.48
CA GLY A 315 -19.09 9.78 3.71
C GLY A 315 -20.13 10.62 4.43
N VAL A 316 -19.92 11.95 4.50
CA VAL A 316 -20.80 12.86 5.26
C VAL A 316 -21.99 13.37 4.44
N TRP A 317 -21.80 13.59 3.13
CA TRP A 317 -22.79 14.31 2.33
C TRP A 317 -23.37 13.52 1.17
N VAL A 318 -22.53 12.86 0.36
CA VAL A 318 -22.94 12.29 -0.92
C VAL A 318 -23.67 10.96 -0.71
N VAL A 319 -23.05 10.01 0.01
CA VAL A 319 -23.65 8.68 0.27
C VAL A 319 -24.97 8.77 1.06
N PRO A 320 -25.09 9.60 2.14
CA PRO A 320 -26.36 9.72 2.85
C PRO A 320 -27.50 10.29 2.01
N ARG A 321 -27.20 11.14 1.01
CA ARG A 321 -28.21 11.79 0.16
C ARG A 321 -28.58 11.01 -1.09
N LEU A 322 -27.59 10.48 -1.79
CA LEU A 322 -27.77 9.79 -3.06
C LEU A 322 -27.90 8.27 -2.92
N GLY A 323 -27.43 7.71 -1.79
CA GLY A 323 -27.31 6.26 -1.61
C GLY A 323 -26.01 5.68 -2.13
N LYS A 324 -25.72 4.43 -1.77
CA LYS A 324 -24.45 3.75 -2.04
C LYS A 324 -24.19 3.58 -3.55
N LEU A 325 -25.14 3.04 -4.30
CA LEU A 325 -24.97 2.68 -5.71
C LEU A 325 -24.88 3.90 -6.65
N PRO A 326 -25.72 4.94 -6.55
CA PRO A 326 -25.56 6.15 -7.34
C PRO A 326 -24.25 6.87 -7.08
N THR A 327 -23.78 6.90 -5.80
CA THR A 327 -22.48 7.49 -5.46
C THR A 327 -21.32 6.71 -6.07
N ALA A 328 -21.39 5.37 -6.13
CA ALA A 328 -20.38 4.57 -6.81
C ALA A 328 -20.31 4.88 -8.31
N ARG A 329 -21.47 5.01 -8.97
CA ARG A 329 -21.55 5.40 -10.38
C ARG A 329 -20.98 6.80 -10.62
N LEU A 330 -21.35 7.76 -9.78
CA LEU A 330 -20.82 9.13 -9.84
C LEU A 330 -19.30 9.14 -9.67
N GLY A 331 -18.77 8.42 -8.68
CA GLY A 331 -17.34 8.31 -8.44
C GLY A 331 -16.57 7.75 -9.65
N CYS A 332 -17.08 6.68 -10.26
CA CYS A 332 -16.48 6.12 -11.49
C CYS A 332 -16.51 7.11 -12.66
N GLN A 333 -17.62 7.82 -12.85
CA GLN A 333 -17.73 8.86 -13.91
C GLN A 333 -16.72 9.99 -13.66
N LEU A 334 -16.59 10.46 -12.43
CA LEU A 334 -15.62 11.49 -12.07
C LEU A 334 -14.18 11.03 -12.30
N ILE A 335 -13.85 9.76 -12.02
CA ILE A 335 -12.52 9.18 -12.32
C ILE A 335 -12.26 9.20 -13.83
N VAL A 336 -13.23 8.79 -14.66
CA VAL A 336 -13.08 8.81 -16.12
C VAL A 336 -12.82 10.25 -16.61
N VAL A 337 -13.57 11.23 -16.13
CA VAL A 337 -13.37 12.64 -16.48
C VAL A 337 -11.99 13.12 -16.02
N ALA A 338 -11.57 12.79 -14.80
CA ALA A 338 -10.29 13.21 -14.28
C ALA A 338 -9.11 12.59 -15.06
N LEU A 339 -9.20 11.31 -15.45
CA LEU A 339 -8.19 10.66 -16.29
C LEU A 339 -8.15 11.27 -17.70
N ALA A 340 -9.31 11.62 -18.28
CA ALA A 340 -9.35 12.33 -19.56
C ALA A 340 -8.70 13.72 -19.46
N LEU A 341 -8.97 14.46 -18.38
CA LEU A 341 -8.31 15.74 -18.11
C LEU A 341 -6.78 15.56 -17.91
N LEU A 342 -6.34 14.50 -17.26
CA LEU A 342 -4.92 14.19 -17.09
C LEU A 342 -4.23 13.97 -18.45
N LEU A 343 -4.86 13.26 -19.38
CA LEU A 343 -4.35 13.11 -20.74
C LEU A 343 -4.30 14.44 -21.49
N LEU A 344 -5.35 15.26 -21.39
CA LEU A 344 -5.43 16.56 -22.04
C LEU A 344 -4.41 17.57 -21.49
N CYS A 345 -4.00 17.44 -20.22
CA CYS A 345 -2.94 18.27 -19.63
C CYS A 345 -1.63 18.18 -20.40
N GLY A 346 -1.32 17.03 -21.03
CA GLY A 346 -0.12 16.86 -21.86
C GLY A 346 -0.08 17.78 -23.08
N LEU A 347 -1.24 18.25 -23.57
CA LEU A 347 -1.34 19.20 -24.67
C LEU A 347 -1.03 20.64 -24.25
N ILE A 348 -1.17 20.94 -22.96
CA ILE A 348 -0.91 22.26 -22.38
C ILE A 348 0.05 22.05 -21.19
N PRO A 349 1.37 21.99 -21.41
CA PRO A 349 2.32 21.60 -20.38
C PRO A 349 2.52 22.68 -19.31
N ARG A 350 1.48 22.98 -18.53
CA ARG A 350 1.50 23.89 -17.39
C ARG A 350 1.40 23.09 -16.09
N VAL A 351 2.42 23.14 -15.27
CA VAL A 351 2.49 22.42 -13.98
C VAL A 351 1.28 22.74 -13.08
N ALA A 352 0.84 24.00 -13.02
CA ALA A 352 -0.31 24.40 -12.22
C ALA A 352 -1.61 23.68 -12.65
N VAL A 353 -1.81 23.47 -13.96
CA VAL A 353 -2.97 22.75 -14.49
C VAL A 353 -2.91 21.27 -14.06
N LEU A 354 -1.73 20.66 -14.17
CA LEU A 354 -1.51 19.29 -13.72
C LEU A 354 -1.82 19.12 -12.22
N GLN A 355 -1.36 20.04 -11.38
CA GLN A 355 -1.60 20.02 -9.92
C GLN A 355 -3.11 20.09 -9.61
N VAL A 356 -3.86 20.99 -10.26
CA VAL A 356 -5.31 21.08 -10.09
C VAL A 356 -6.02 19.79 -10.54
N VAL A 357 -5.62 19.23 -11.67
CA VAL A 357 -6.19 17.96 -12.17
C VAL A 357 -5.89 16.82 -11.20
N MET A 358 -4.71 16.80 -10.56
CA MET A 358 -4.38 15.80 -9.54
C MET A 358 -5.28 15.90 -8.30
N VAL A 359 -5.61 17.13 -7.85
CA VAL A 359 -6.60 17.31 -6.76
C VAL A 359 -7.97 16.80 -7.17
N LEU A 360 -8.43 17.12 -8.38
CA LEU A 360 -9.73 16.66 -8.91
C LEU A 360 -9.76 15.13 -9.06
N PHE A 361 -8.68 14.54 -9.54
CA PHE A 361 -8.55 13.09 -9.64
C PHE A 361 -8.57 12.44 -8.24
N GLY A 362 -7.85 12.99 -7.27
CA GLY A 362 -7.90 12.54 -5.89
C GLY A 362 -9.31 12.62 -5.31
N LEU A 363 -10.01 13.73 -5.50
CA LEU A 363 -11.39 13.91 -5.05
C LEU A 363 -12.32 12.84 -5.64
N ALA A 364 -12.21 12.59 -6.95
CA ALA A 364 -12.97 11.54 -7.63
C ALA A 364 -12.66 10.15 -7.04
N ALA A 365 -11.36 9.86 -6.81
CA ALA A 365 -10.88 8.63 -6.19
C ALA A 365 -11.46 8.45 -4.78
N GLY A 366 -11.46 9.50 -3.96
CA GLY A 366 -12.02 9.48 -2.60
C GLY A 366 -13.52 9.18 -2.58
N VAL A 367 -14.30 9.83 -3.46
CA VAL A 367 -15.75 9.57 -3.60
C VAL A 367 -16.02 8.13 -4.01
N ALA A 368 -15.28 7.63 -5.00
CA ALA A 368 -15.44 6.27 -5.50
C ALA A 368 -15.03 5.22 -4.47
N THR A 369 -13.90 5.41 -3.80
CA THR A 369 -13.39 4.49 -2.76
C THR A 369 -14.35 4.40 -1.57
N ASN A 370 -14.86 5.53 -1.08
CA ASN A 370 -15.83 5.53 0.02
C ASN A 370 -17.09 4.73 -0.34
N SER A 371 -17.62 4.95 -1.54
CA SER A 371 -18.81 4.23 -1.99
C SER A 371 -18.56 2.74 -2.20
N ALA A 372 -17.39 2.35 -2.70
CA ALA A 372 -16.99 0.95 -2.84
C ALA A 372 -16.91 0.25 -1.46
N LEU A 373 -16.30 0.91 -0.46
CA LEU A 373 -16.27 0.41 0.91
C LEU A 373 -17.68 0.27 1.51
N CYS A 374 -18.56 1.25 1.27
CA CYS A 374 -19.96 1.17 1.72
C CYS A 374 -20.77 0.08 1.03
N LEU A 375 -20.40 -0.33 -0.18
CA LEU A 375 -21.04 -1.46 -0.89
C LEU A 375 -20.53 -2.82 -0.39
N MET A 376 -19.33 -2.89 0.18
CA MET A 376 -18.76 -4.09 0.80
C MET A 376 -19.38 -4.39 2.18
N LEU A 377 -19.83 -3.34 2.88
CA LEU A 377 -20.49 -3.42 4.20
C LEU A 377 -22.01 -3.55 4.05
#